data_cea423291468f166406ca72df93c0d5f
#
_entry.id   cea423291468f166406ca72df93c0d5f
#
_cell.length_a   1.000
_cell.length_b   1.000
_cell.length_c   1.000
_cell.angle_alpha   90.00
_cell.angle_beta   90.00
_cell.angle_gamma   90.00
#
_symmetry.space_group_name_H-M   'P 1'
#
loop_
_entity.id
_entity.type
_entity.pdbx_description
1 polymer ?
#
loop_
_entity_poly.entity_id
_entity_poly.type
_entity_poly.pdbx_seq_one_letter_code
_entity_poly.pdbx_strand_id
1 'polypeptide(L)'
;PGIHMGRIWVSYWVLPLPNQFGSLWVNFNSPLLWDVFAISTYFSVSLVFWYIGLIPDFATIRDRMTKPFAKKVYGLLSFGWSGRAKHWTRFEEVSLVLAGIATPLVFSVHSIVSMDFATSIVPGWHTTIFPPYFVSGAVFSGFAMVQTLLLVLRKGMKLENYIHVKHVEYMN
;
A
#
# COMPACT_ATOMS: atom_id res chain seq x y z
N PRO A 1 7.24 -1.84 7.96
CA PRO A 1 7.26 -1.14 9.26
C PRO A 1 7.95 -1.96 10.34
N GLY A 2 7.59 -3.24 10.56
CA GLY A 2 8.14 -4.04 11.65
C GLY A 2 9.68 -4.10 11.73
N ILE A 3 10.36 -4.09 10.61
CA ILE A 3 11.84 -4.13 10.55
C ILE A 3 12.47 -2.81 11.05
N HIS A 4 11.75 -1.69 10.93
CA HIS A 4 12.25 -0.37 11.33
C HIS A 4 12.12 -0.09 12.83
N MET A 5 11.29 -0.85 13.53
CA MET A 5 10.95 -0.57 14.93
C MET A 5 12.05 -0.95 15.93
N GLY A 6 13.12 -1.58 15.50
CA GLY A 6 14.19 -2.07 16.38
C GLY A 6 13.70 -3.17 17.32
N ARG A 7 12.91 -2.79 18.34
CA ARG A 7 12.30 -3.75 19.29
C ARG A 7 10.87 -4.07 18.89
N ILE A 8 10.66 -4.99 17.98
CA ILE A 8 9.35 -5.34 17.44
C ILE A 8 8.34 -5.77 18.52
N TRP A 9 8.83 -6.44 19.58
CA TRP A 9 7.98 -6.92 20.68
C TRP A 9 7.41 -5.83 21.59
N VAL A 10 7.90 -4.58 21.50
CA VAL A 10 7.33 -3.43 22.19
C VAL A 10 6.57 -2.50 21.25
N SER A 11 6.31 -2.90 20.02
CA SER A 11 5.59 -2.10 19.02
C SER A 11 4.18 -1.71 19.45
N TYR A 12 3.55 -2.47 20.34
CA TYR A 12 2.25 -2.15 20.90
C TYR A 12 2.20 -0.82 21.66
N TRP A 13 3.36 -0.29 22.10
CA TRP A 13 3.43 1.01 22.75
C TRP A 13 3.12 2.19 21.82
N VAL A 14 3.22 1.99 20.52
CA VAL A 14 2.85 2.99 19.51
C VAL A 14 1.33 3.09 19.35
N LEU A 15 0.59 2.04 19.75
CA LEU A 15 -0.88 2.04 19.68
C LEU A 15 -1.47 3.06 20.65
N PRO A 16 -2.63 3.65 20.32
CA PRO A 16 -3.31 4.65 21.15
C PRO A 16 -4.00 4.01 22.36
N LEU A 17 -3.25 3.26 23.15
CA LEU A 17 -3.71 2.56 24.34
C LEU A 17 -3.03 3.13 25.58
N PRO A 18 -3.74 3.24 26.72
CA PRO A 18 -3.12 3.61 27.99
C PRO A 18 -1.97 2.66 28.33
N ASN A 19 -0.84 3.20 28.74
CA ASN A 19 0.35 2.44 29.13
C ASN A 19 1.11 3.18 30.26
N GLN A 20 2.25 2.65 30.66
CA GLN A 20 3.07 3.22 31.75
C GLN A 20 3.59 4.64 31.48
N PHE A 21 3.62 5.09 30.24
CA PHE A 21 4.04 6.45 29.84
C PHE A 21 2.87 7.42 29.73
N GLY A 22 1.63 6.94 29.65
CA GLY A 22 0.42 7.72 29.59
C GLY A 22 -0.76 6.89 30.10
N SER A 23 -0.94 6.86 31.41
CA SER A 23 -1.91 6.00 32.09
C SER A 23 -3.37 6.27 31.74
N LEU A 24 -3.71 7.53 31.42
CA LEU A 24 -5.07 7.95 31.05
C LEU A 24 -5.20 8.25 29.56
N TRP A 25 -4.23 8.96 29.00
CA TRP A 25 -4.25 9.41 27.62
C TRP A 25 -2.88 9.28 26.99
N VAL A 26 -2.85 8.84 25.74
CA VAL A 26 -1.64 8.85 24.94
C VAL A 26 -1.30 10.28 24.48
N ASN A 27 -0.03 10.53 24.19
CA ASN A 27 0.42 11.82 23.68
C ASN A 27 0.09 11.93 22.17
N PHE A 28 -1.05 12.57 21.85
CA PHE A 28 -1.47 12.81 20.46
C PHE A 28 -0.59 13.82 19.70
N ASN A 29 0.34 14.48 20.34
CA ASN A 29 1.33 15.33 19.68
C ASN A 29 2.55 14.53 19.18
N SER A 30 2.62 13.23 19.45
CA SER A 30 3.71 12.39 18.98
C SER A 30 3.48 11.94 17.53
N PRO A 31 4.44 12.17 16.61
CA PRO A 31 4.36 11.66 15.25
C PRO A 31 4.28 10.12 15.18
N LEU A 32 4.89 9.41 16.12
CA LEU A 32 4.79 7.96 16.23
C LEU A 32 3.35 7.47 16.39
N LEU A 33 2.49 8.23 17.04
CA LEU A 33 1.07 7.93 17.12
C LEU A 33 0.36 8.19 15.78
N TRP A 34 0.72 9.28 15.11
CA TRP A 34 0.16 9.59 13.79
C TRP A 34 0.50 8.54 12.75
N ASP A 35 1.69 7.93 12.85
CA ASP A 35 2.11 6.81 12.01
C ASP A 35 1.15 5.62 12.08
N VAL A 36 0.64 5.30 13.26
CA VAL A 36 -0.32 4.20 13.41
C VAL A 36 -1.55 4.44 12.53
N PHE A 37 -2.10 5.65 12.55
CA PHE A 37 -3.27 5.99 11.75
C PHE A 37 -2.93 6.07 10.26
N ALA A 38 -1.84 6.73 9.91
CA ALA A 38 -1.43 6.91 8.51
C ALA A 38 -1.08 5.57 7.85
N ILE A 39 -0.28 4.75 8.51
CA ILE A 39 0.14 3.43 8.00
C ILE A 39 -1.07 2.48 7.92
N SER A 40 -1.92 2.45 8.95
CA SER A 40 -3.11 1.60 8.96
C SER A 40 -4.09 1.98 7.85
N THR A 41 -4.31 3.27 7.63
CA THR A 41 -5.18 3.76 6.56
C THR A 41 -4.61 3.42 5.18
N TYR A 42 -3.33 3.71 4.96
CA TYR A 42 -2.65 3.39 3.71
C TYR A 42 -2.65 1.87 3.44
N PHE A 43 -2.34 1.07 4.46
CA PHE A 43 -2.34 -0.39 4.35
C PHE A 43 -3.74 -0.92 4.00
N SER A 44 -4.79 -0.41 4.66
CA SER A 44 -6.17 -0.84 4.42
C SER A 44 -6.61 -0.54 2.99
N VAL A 45 -6.37 0.69 2.51
CA VAL A 45 -6.71 1.07 1.13
C VAL A 45 -5.91 0.25 0.11
N SER A 46 -4.62 0.06 0.35
CA SER A 46 -3.77 -0.75 -0.52
C SER A 46 -4.18 -2.22 -0.56
N LEU A 47 -4.56 -2.78 0.59
CA LEU A 47 -5.05 -4.16 0.69
C LEU A 47 -6.37 -4.34 -0.08
N VAL A 48 -7.30 -3.40 0.07
CA VAL A 48 -8.57 -3.42 -0.67
C VAL A 48 -8.32 -3.29 -2.16
N PHE A 49 -7.43 -2.38 -2.58
CA PHE A 49 -7.08 -2.19 -3.98
C PHE A 49 -6.47 -3.46 -4.59
N TRP A 50 -5.50 -4.03 -3.89
CA TRP A 50 -4.88 -5.30 -4.30
C TRP A 50 -5.91 -6.44 -4.38
N TYR A 51 -6.77 -6.56 -3.37
CA TYR A 51 -7.79 -7.60 -3.34
C TYR A 51 -8.80 -7.48 -4.49
N ILE A 52 -9.25 -6.27 -4.81
CA ILE A 52 -10.16 -6.02 -5.93
C ILE A 52 -9.51 -6.47 -7.25
N GLY A 53 -8.23 -6.20 -7.43
CA GLY A 53 -7.46 -6.68 -8.58
C GLY A 53 -7.46 -8.20 -8.74
N LEU A 54 -7.54 -8.96 -7.63
CA LEU A 54 -7.55 -10.43 -7.63
C LEU A 54 -8.93 -11.05 -7.84
N ILE A 55 -10.02 -10.30 -7.75
CA ILE A 55 -11.39 -10.83 -7.85
C ILE A 55 -11.62 -11.60 -9.18
N PRO A 56 -11.25 -11.09 -10.36
CA PRO A 56 -11.39 -11.82 -11.62
C PRO A 56 -10.57 -13.11 -11.65
N ASP A 57 -9.38 -13.10 -11.04
CA ASP A 57 -8.50 -14.26 -10.95
C ASP A 57 -9.09 -15.35 -10.05
N PHE A 58 -9.63 -14.98 -8.90
CA PHE A 58 -10.34 -15.89 -8.00
C PHE A 58 -11.56 -16.52 -8.68
N ALA A 59 -12.30 -15.75 -9.49
CA ALA A 59 -13.40 -16.30 -10.27
C ALA A 59 -12.91 -17.29 -11.31
N THR A 60 -11.83 -17.01 -12.00
CA THR A 60 -11.22 -17.91 -12.98
C THR A 60 -10.74 -19.22 -12.34
N ILE A 61 -10.11 -19.12 -11.17
CA ILE A 61 -9.68 -20.30 -10.40
C ILE A 61 -10.90 -21.09 -9.94
N ARG A 62 -11.94 -20.44 -9.39
CA ARG A 62 -13.20 -21.07 -8.99
C ARG A 62 -13.78 -21.93 -10.11
N ASP A 63 -13.82 -21.39 -11.33
CA ASP A 63 -14.46 -22.03 -12.46
C ASP A 63 -13.65 -23.25 -12.99
N ARG A 64 -12.35 -23.26 -12.73
CA ARG A 64 -11.45 -24.38 -13.04
C ARG A 64 -11.35 -25.44 -11.95
N MET A 65 -11.79 -25.15 -10.72
CA MET A 65 -11.66 -26.07 -9.60
C MET A 65 -12.67 -27.22 -9.65
N THR A 66 -12.16 -28.44 -9.47
CA THR A 66 -12.95 -29.68 -9.37
C THR A 66 -13.34 -30.02 -7.94
N LYS A 67 -12.50 -29.63 -6.95
CA LYS A 67 -12.75 -29.90 -5.53
C LYS A 67 -13.86 -29.00 -4.98
N PRO A 68 -14.97 -29.56 -4.39
CA PRO A 68 -16.11 -28.76 -3.97
C PRO A 68 -15.79 -27.75 -2.85
N PHE A 69 -14.90 -28.09 -1.93
CA PHE A 69 -14.48 -27.17 -0.88
C PHE A 69 -13.71 -25.95 -1.46
N ALA A 70 -12.72 -26.18 -2.31
CA ALA A 70 -11.96 -25.12 -2.96
C ALA A 70 -12.88 -24.24 -3.80
N LYS A 71 -13.82 -24.81 -4.54
CA LYS A 71 -14.80 -24.05 -5.32
C LYS A 71 -15.66 -23.13 -4.46
N LYS A 72 -16.07 -23.56 -3.26
CA LYS A 72 -16.81 -22.71 -2.32
C LYS A 72 -15.93 -21.56 -1.79
N VAL A 73 -14.69 -21.83 -1.41
CA VAL A 73 -13.75 -20.81 -0.92
C VAL A 73 -13.50 -19.74 -1.98
N TYR A 74 -13.14 -20.14 -3.20
CA TYR A 74 -12.93 -19.18 -4.29
C TYR A 74 -14.23 -18.52 -4.75
N GLY A 75 -15.39 -19.17 -4.58
CA GLY A 75 -16.71 -18.58 -4.78
C GLY A 75 -16.97 -17.41 -3.84
N LEU A 76 -16.62 -17.56 -2.57
CA LEU A 76 -16.71 -16.49 -1.57
C LEU A 76 -15.71 -15.36 -1.90
N LEU A 77 -14.46 -15.70 -2.16
CA LEU A 77 -13.39 -14.73 -2.46
C LEU A 77 -13.65 -13.94 -3.75
N SER A 78 -14.36 -14.50 -4.72
CA SER A 78 -14.70 -13.81 -5.97
C SER A 78 -15.94 -12.92 -5.88
N PHE A 79 -16.60 -12.81 -4.73
CA PHE A 79 -17.82 -12.01 -4.52
C PHE A 79 -18.88 -12.18 -5.61
N GLY A 80 -19.04 -13.39 -6.13
CA GLY A 80 -20.01 -13.68 -7.19
C GLY A 80 -19.66 -13.10 -8.57
N TRP A 81 -18.38 -12.78 -8.80
CA TRP A 81 -17.91 -12.31 -10.10
C TRP A 81 -18.28 -13.30 -11.21
N SER A 82 -18.92 -12.81 -12.27
CA SER A 82 -19.41 -13.62 -13.40
C SER A 82 -18.83 -13.19 -14.75
N GLY A 83 -17.90 -12.24 -14.79
CA GLY A 83 -17.27 -11.76 -16.01
C GLY A 83 -18.18 -10.98 -16.98
N ARG A 84 -19.38 -10.56 -16.53
CA ARG A 84 -20.30 -9.74 -17.34
C ARG A 84 -19.69 -8.36 -17.60
N ALA A 85 -20.04 -7.73 -18.74
CA ALA A 85 -19.58 -6.38 -19.07
C ALA A 85 -19.79 -5.37 -17.93
N LYS A 86 -20.95 -5.41 -17.25
CA LYS A 86 -21.23 -4.57 -16.08
C LYS A 86 -20.25 -4.76 -14.92
N HIS A 87 -19.71 -5.98 -14.72
CA HIS A 87 -18.70 -6.23 -13.69
C HIS A 87 -17.37 -5.59 -14.06
N TRP A 88 -16.98 -5.68 -15.34
CA TRP A 88 -15.76 -5.05 -15.83
C TRP A 88 -15.82 -3.51 -15.74
N THR A 89 -16.92 -2.89 -16.17
CA THR A 89 -17.10 -1.43 -16.04
C THR A 89 -16.97 -0.99 -14.58
N ARG A 90 -17.65 -1.68 -13.65
CA ARG A 90 -17.56 -1.36 -12.24
C ARG A 90 -16.15 -1.60 -11.65
N PHE A 91 -15.48 -2.62 -12.14
CA PHE A 91 -14.09 -2.91 -11.73
C PHE A 91 -13.16 -1.76 -12.13
N GLU A 92 -13.28 -1.26 -13.34
CA GLU A 92 -12.50 -0.12 -13.82
C GLU A 92 -12.81 1.15 -13.02
N GLU A 93 -14.09 1.47 -12.79
CA GLU A 93 -14.51 2.61 -11.97
C GLU A 93 -13.96 2.54 -10.55
N VAL A 94 -14.12 1.41 -9.87
CA VAL A 94 -13.64 1.23 -8.50
C VAL A 94 -12.11 1.26 -8.43
N SER A 95 -11.43 0.66 -9.40
CA SER A 95 -9.97 0.69 -9.48
C SER A 95 -9.46 2.12 -9.67
N LEU A 96 -10.12 2.92 -10.51
CA LEU A 96 -9.76 4.33 -10.72
C LEU A 96 -9.97 5.16 -9.44
N VAL A 97 -11.09 4.97 -8.75
CA VAL A 97 -11.37 5.65 -7.48
C VAL A 97 -10.33 5.29 -6.41
N LEU A 98 -10.00 4.00 -6.27
CA LEU A 98 -9.01 3.55 -5.29
C LEU A 98 -7.60 4.05 -5.62
N ALA A 99 -7.22 4.09 -6.89
CA ALA A 99 -5.96 4.69 -7.32
C ALA A 99 -5.92 6.19 -6.99
N GLY A 100 -7.04 6.89 -7.23
CA GLY A 100 -7.20 8.30 -6.89
C GLY A 100 -7.09 8.58 -5.38
N ILE A 101 -7.59 7.68 -4.53
CA ILE A 101 -7.46 7.78 -3.06
C ILE A 101 -6.05 7.40 -2.61
N ALA A 102 -5.47 6.34 -3.19
CA ALA A 102 -4.14 5.87 -2.81
C ALA A 102 -3.05 6.91 -3.05
N THR A 103 -3.15 7.71 -4.11
CA THR A 103 -2.15 8.73 -4.47
C THR A 103 -1.92 9.76 -3.35
N PRO A 104 -2.91 10.50 -2.85
CA PRO A 104 -2.69 11.43 -1.74
C PRO A 104 -2.29 10.73 -0.44
N LEU A 105 -2.72 9.48 -0.23
CA LEU A 105 -2.30 8.71 0.94
C LEU A 105 -0.81 8.36 0.93
N VAL A 106 -0.20 8.15 -0.23
CA VAL A 106 1.25 7.96 -0.36
C VAL A 106 1.98 9.21 0.14
N PHE A 107 1.57 10.40 -0.29
CA PHE A 107 2.17 11.64 0.20
C PHE A 107 1.97 11.83 1.70
N SER A 108 0.76 11.56 2.19
CA SER A 108 0.41 11.68 3.61
C SER A 108 1.25 10.76 4.50
N VAL A 109 1.31 9.46 4.18
CA VAL A 109 2.05 8.48 5.00
C VAL A 109 3.55 8.79 5.04
N HIS A 110 4.14 9.14 3.90
CA HIS A 110 5.57 9.48 3.86
C HIS A 110 5.88 10.80 4.55
N SER A 111 4.96 11.78 4.51
CA SER A 111 5.10 13.02 5.27
C SER A 111 5.07 12.78 6.76
N ILE A 112 4.16 11.95 7.26
CA ILE A 112 4.04 11.63 8.68
C ILE A 112 5.26 10.85 9.16
N VAL A 113 5.68 9.79 8.47
CA VAL A 113 6.90 9.03 8.80
C VAL A 113 8.14 9.92 8.82
N SER A 114 8.23 10.89 7.92
CA SER A 114 9.37 11.81 7.89
C SER A 114 9.37 12.81 9.06
N MET A 115 8.21 13.08 9.66
CA MET A 115 8.11 13.92 10.86
C MET A 115 8.76 13.26 12.06
N ASP A 116 8.84 11.93 12.15
CA ASP A 116 9.57 11.23 13.21
C ASP A 116 11.03 11.65 13.27
N PHE A 117 11.63 11.92 12.11
CA PHE A 117 12.99 12.41 12.00
C PHE A 117 13.09 13.93 12.24
N ALA A 118 12.19 14.70 11.61
CA ALA A 118 12.22 16.16 11.70
C ALA A 118 11.89 16.70 13.09
N THR A 119 11.11 15.97 13.89
CA THR A 119 10.77 16.34 15.28
C THR A 119 11.70 15.68 16.30
N SER A 120 12.61 14.79 15.86
CA SER A 120 13.61 14.19 16.74
C SER A 120 14.60 15.24 17.24
N ILE A 121 15.24 14.95 18.37
CA ILE A 121 16.31 15.82 18.94
C ILE A 121 17.68 15.61 18.28
N VAL A 122 17.77 14.71 17.29
CA VAL A 122 19.04 14.33 16.66
C VAL A 122 19.52 15.47 15.77
N PRO A 123 20.76 15.99 15.96
CA PRO A 123 21.34 17.00 15.10
C PRO A 123 21.41 16.52 13.64
N GLY A 124 21.08 17.44 12.71
CA GLY A 124 21.06 17.16 11.29
C GLY A 124 19.68 16.75 10.74
N TRP A 125 18.77 16.26 11.57
CA TRP A 125 17.38 15.98 11.21
C TRP A 125 16.39 16.95 11.83
N HIS A 126 16.67 17.37 13.06
CA HIS A 126 15.79 18.27 13.80
C HIS A 126 15.57 19.59 13.07
N THR A 127 14.32 19.99 12.92
CA THR A 127 13.89 21.26 12.29
C THR A 127 14.41 21.46 10.85
N THR A 128 14.63 20.39 10.11
CA THR A 128 15.10 20.44 8.71
C THR A 128 13.96 20.31 7.70
N ILE A 129 14.28 20.55 6.43
CA ILE A 129 13.38 20.30 5.28
C ILE A 129 13.20 18.80 4.96
N PHE A 130 13.54 17.92 5.88
CA PHE A 130 13.51 16.47 5.68
C PHE A 130 12.16 15.92 5.16
N PRO A 131 10.98 16.38 5.63
CA PRO A 131 9.72 15.86 5.15
C PRO A 131 9.52 15.97 3.63
N PRO A 132 9.58 17.13 2.98
CA PRO A 132 9.44 17.20 1.53
C PRO A 132 10.57 16.50 0.76
N TYR A 133 11.79 16.49 1.29
CA TYR A 133 12.89 15.73 0.73
C TYR A 133 12.63 14.23 0.73
N PHE A 134 12.18 13.70 1.87
CA PHE A 134 11.86 12.29 2.03
C PHE A 134 10.71 11.85 1.12
N VAL A 135 9.64 12.65 1.01
CA VAL A 135 8.50 12.37 0.12
C VAL A 135 8.96 12.32 -1.34
N SER A 136 9.76 13.28 -1.78
CA SER A 136 10.29 13.29 -3.15
C SER A 136 11.14 12.07 -3.44
N GLY A 137 12.02 11.69 -2.51
CA GLY A 137 12.84 10.49 -2.62
C GLY A 137 12.02 9.21 -2.65
N ALA A 138 10.95 9.13 -1.84
CA ALA A 138 10.05 7.98 -1.81
C ALA A 138 9.29 7.79 -3.13
N VAL A 139 8.78 8.87 -3.70
CA VAL A 139 8.09 8.84 -5.02
C VAL A 139 9.06 8.43 -6.11
N PHE A 140 10.24 9.05 -6.18
CA PHE A 140 11.28 8.73 -7.17
C PHE A 140 11.72 7.27 -7.08
N SER A 141 12.04 6.78 -5.89
CA SER A 141 12.46 5.39 -5.68
C SER A 141 11.35 4.39 -5.97
N GLY A 142 10.10 4.76 -5.68
CA GLY A 142 8.92 3.95 -5.98
C GLY A 142 8.74 3.75 -7.48
N PHE A 143 8.81 4.80 -8.28
CA PHE A 143 8.76 4.71 -9.74
C PHE A 143 9.93 3.89 -10.30
N ALA A 144 11.15 4.12 -9.84
CA ALA A 144 12.32 3.36 -10.25
C ALA A 144 12.18 1.87 -9.95
N MET A 145 11.65 1.50 -8.78
CA MET A 145 11.39 0.11 -8.40
C MET A 145 10.34 -0.54 -9.30
N VAL A 146 9.22 0.14 -9.55
CA VAL A 146 8.15 -0.38 -10.42
C VAL A 146 8.67 -0.60 -11.83
N GLN A 147 9.41 0.34 -12.40
CA GLN A 147 10.03 0.19 -13.72
C GLN A 147 10.97 -0.99 -13.78
N THR A 148 11.82 -1.16 -12.77
CA THR A 148 12.76 -2.29 -12.70
C THR A 148 12.02 -3.62 -12.71
N LEU A 149 10.98 -3.77 -11.88
CA LEU A 149 10.16 -4.97 -11.83
C LEU A 149 9.42 -5.21 -13.15
N LEU A 150 8.87 -4.17 -13.76
CA LEU A 150 8.15 -4.23 -15.02
C LEU A 150 9.05 -4.72 -16.17
N LEU A 151 10.28 -4.25 -16.25
CA LEU A 151 11.26 -4.69 -17.26
C LEU A 151 11.66 -6.15 -17.07
N VAL A 152 11.88 -6.58 -15.82
CA VAL A 152 12.20 -7.98 -15.50
C VAL A 152 11.02 -8.89 -15.86
N LEU A 153 9.80 -8.53 -15.46
CA LEU A 153 8.59 -9.30 -15.79
C LEU A 153 8.33 -9.33 -17.30
N ARG A 154 8.48 -8.18 -17.99
CA ARG A 154 8.32 -8.08 -19.44
C ARG A 154 9.19 -9.09 -20.18
N LYS A 155 10.47 -9.19 -19.81
CA LYS A 155 11.41 -10.12 -20.43
C LYS A 155 11.18 -11.57 -19.97
N GLY A 156 11.00 -11.78 -18.67
CA GLY A 156 10.86 -13.12 -18.09
C GLY A 156 9.58 -13.86 -18.51
N MET A 157 8.49 -13.12 -18.65
CA MET A 157 7.17 -13.65 -19.02
C MET A 157 6.80 -13.44 -20.49
N LYS A 158 7.71 -12.90 -21.31
CA LYS A 158 7.49 -12.61 -22.74
C LYS A 158 6.27 -11.72 -22.99
N LEU A 159 6.15 -10.65 -22.19
CA LEU A 159 5.00 -9.73 -22.22
C LEU A 159 5.25 -8.50 -23.11
N GLU A 160 6.16 -8.58 -24.10
CA GLU A 160 6.54 -7.46 -24.97
C GLU A 160 5.36 -6.86 -25.73
N ASN A 161 4.36 -7.70 -26.06
CA ASN A 161 3.15 -7.28 -26.77
C ASN A 161 2.15 -6.52 -25.87
N TYR A 162 2.25 -6.68 -24.55
CA TYR A 162 1.36 -6.03 -23.57
C TYR A 162 2.03 -4.83 -22.91
N ILE A 163 3.30 -4.97 -22.58
CA ILE A 163 4.10 -3.93 -21.93
C ILE A 163 5.03 -3.32 -22.97
N HIS A 164 4.59 -2.29 -23.66
CA HIS A 164 5.42 -1.56 -24.63
C HIS A 164 6.44 -0.67 -23.93
N VAL A 165 7.54 -0.36 -24.62
CA VAL A 165 8.58 0.55 -24.13
C VAL A 165 8.00 1.93 -23.80
N LYS A 166 7.00 2.39 -24.54
CA LYS A 166 6.28 3.64 -24.26
C LYS A 166 5.70 3.71 -22.86
N HIS A 167 5.26 2.58 -22.28
CA HIS A 167 4.74 2.57 -20.92
C HIS A 167 5.84 2.90 -19.91
N VAL A 168 7.07 2.47 -20.16
CA VAL A 168 8.25 2.79 -19.35
C VAL A 168 8.66 4.25 -19.52
N GLU A 169 8.61 4.76 -20.77
CA GLU A 169 8.91 6.16 -21.07
C GLU A 169 7.94 7.13 -20.38
N TYR A 170 6.65 6.79 -20.29
CA TYR A 170 5.65 7.62 -19.58
C TYR A 170 5.83 7.64 -18.06
N MET A 171 6.59 6.72 -17.51
CA MET A 171 6.87 6.64 -16.07
C MET A 171 8.17 7.38 -15.66
N ASN A 172 8.96 7.82 -16.64
CA ASN A 172 10.19 8.60 -16.45
C ASN A 172 9.91 10.10 -16.44
#